data_3240198d58fd95648bdefba7fd34bd98
#
_entry.id   3240198d58fd95648bdefba7fd34bd98
#
_cell.length_a   1.000
_cell.length_b   1.000
_cell.length_c   1.000
_cell.angle_alpha   90.00
_cell.angle_beta   90.00
_cell.angle_gamma   90.00
#
_symmetry.space_group_name_H-M   'P 1'
#
loop_
_entity.id
_entity.type
_entity.pdbx_description
1 polymer ?
#
loop_
_entity_poly.entity_id
_entity_poly.type
_entity_poly.pdbx_seq_one_letter_code
_entity_poly.pdbx_strand_id
1 'polypeptide(L)'
;MLGLSSKIFKKQIHKMTNNLNSLEKTLNYSFKNKSYLTKALTHSSKSKDNNERLEYLGDAVINLAVSEYLIKNFSDLDEGSLSILRAKLVSRDTLSRLASNIELESYLIMGKSLSNQENKKSSIFGNAFEAIIGAIYLDENFDAAATVVMYFLEEEIRSLTINQIKDKKTLLQEELQQRKINLPVYKLKDASKGMFKVFCEVEELNLSSEADGKNKKDAEQKAAAVLLKKIINSDE
;
A
#
# COMPACT_ATOMS: atom_id res chain seq x y z
N MET A 1 -33.74 41.26 5.73
CA MET A 1 -33.04 40.21 4.90
C MET A 1 -31.86 39.54 5.60
N LEU A 2 -31.42 39.89 6.80
CA LEU A 2 -30.25 39.31 7.50
C LEU A 2 -30.50 37.95 8.20
N GLY A 3 -31.75 37.57 8.43
CA GLY A 3 -32.09 36.36 9.19
C GLY A 3 -32.02 35.02 8.43
N LEU A 4 -32.23 35.01 7.10
CA LEU A 4 -32.20 33.79 6.27
C LEU A 4 -30.77 33.29 6.02
N SER A 5 -29.83 34.22 5.84
CA SER A 5 -28.41 33.90 5.63
C SER A 5 -27.79 33.18 6.84
N SER A 6 -28.14 33.63 8.06
CA SER A 6 -27.67 33.05 9.31
C SER A 6 -28.20 31.63 9.56
N LYS A 7 -29.45 31.33 9.21
CA LYS A 7 -30.03 29.98 9.35
C LYS A 7 -29.44 28.98 8.35
N ILE A 8 -29.22 29.40 7.09
CA ILE A 8 -28.61 28.59 6.08
C ILE A 8 -27.15 28.27 6.43
N PHE A 9 -26.40 29.26 6.89
CA PHE A 9 -25.03 29.12 7.35
C PHE A 9 -24.90 28.17 8.56
N LYS A 10 -25.78 28.33 9.57
CA LYS A 10 -25.84 27.41 10.73
C LYS A 10 -26.18 25.97 10.31
N LYS A 11 -27.08 25.78 9.35
CA LYS A 11 -27.46 24.44 8.83
C LYS A 11 -26.32 23.80 8.06
N GLN A 12 -25.54 24.55 7.28
CA GLN A 12 -24.35 24.06 6.59
C GLN A 12 -23.23 23.68 7.57
N ILE A 13 -22.94 24.51 8.58
CA ILE A 13 -21.97 24.19 9.63
C ILE A 13 -22.38 22.91 10.35
N HIS A 14 -23.64 22.78 10.76
CA HIS A 14 -24.14 21.61 11.46
C HIS A 14 -24.05 20.34 10.61
N LYS A 15 -24.33 20.43 9.30
CA LYS A 15 -24.16 19.30 8.35
C LYS A 15 -22.69 18.90 8.19
N MET A 16 -21.78 19.86 8.08
CA MET A 16 -20.33 19.59 8.01
C MET A 16 -19.81 18.97 9.32
N THR A 17 -20.22 19.47 10.47
CA THR A 17 -19.79 18.93 11.78
C THR A 17 -20.26 17.50 11.98
N ASN A 18 -21.52 17.18 11.62
CA ASN A 18 -22.03 15.81 11.70
C ASN A 18 -21.29 14.86 10.74
N ASN A 19 -20.89 15.35 9.56
CA ASN A 19 -20.12 14.57 8.59
C ASN A 19 -18.71 14.26 9.14
N LEU A 20 -18.00 15.25 9.70
CA LEU A 20 -16.68 15.03 10.30
C LEU A 20 -16.72 14.07 11.50
N ASN A 21 -17.75 14.15 12.36
CA ASN A 21 -17.91 13.22 13.47
C ASN A 21 -18.14 11.76 12.99
N SER A 22 -18.79 11.58 11.82
CA SER A 22 -18.93 10.26 11.21
C SER A 22 -17.57 9.73 10.74
N LEU A 23 -16.77 10.56 10.09
CA LEU A 23 -15.42 10.18 9.66
C LEU A 23 -14.52 9.84 10.86
N GLU A 24 -14.54 10.61 11.93
CA GLU A 24 -13.79 10.34 13.16
C GLU A 24 -14.13 8.95 13.75
N LYS A 25 -15.41 8.57 13.74
CA LYS A 25 -15.83 7.22 14.16
C LYS A 25 -15.23 6.13 13.26
N THR A 26 -15.25 6.35 11.95
CA THR A 26 -14.66 5.41 10.97
C THR A 26 -13.13 5.32 11.13
N LEU A 27 -12.47 6.44 11.41
CA LEU A 27 -11.03 6.50 11.68
C LEU A 27 -10.66 5.87 13.04
N ASN A 28 -11.64 5.59 13.90
CA ASN A 28 -11.43 5.22 15.30
C ASN A 28 -10.54 6.21 16.05
N TYR A 29 -10.64 7.51 15.68
CA TYR A 29 -9.86 8.60 16.26
C TYR A 29 -10.68 9.90 16.35
N SER A 30 -10.64 10.58 17.49
CA SER A 30 -11.31 11.86 17.72
C SER A 30 -10.30 13.00 17.83
N PHE A 31 -10.32 13.93 16.88
CA PHE A 31 -9.40 15.07 16.85
C PHE A 31 -9.65 16.03 18.01
N LYS A 32 -8.58 16.37 18.73
CA LYS A 32 -8.55 17.44 19.75
C LYS A 32 -8.73 18.80 19.09
N ASN A 33 -8.07 19.00 17.93
CA ASN A 33 -8.23 20.16 17.08
C ASN A 33 -8.73 19.77 15.69
N LYS A 34 -10.03 19.95 15.46
CA LYS A 34 -10.69 19.60 14.18
C LYS A 34 -10.19 20.38 12.97
N SER A 35 -9.42 21.45 13.17
CA SER A 35 -8.80 22.17 12.05
C SER A 35 -7.78 21.31 11.29
N TYR A 36 -7.07 20.40 11.97
CA TYR A 36 -6.17 19.44 11.32
C TYR A 36 -6.91 18.51 10.37
N LEU A 37 -8.04 17.93 10.81
CA LEU A 37 -8.87 17.09 9.95
C LEU A 37 -9.43 17.88 8.75
N THR A 38 -9.95 19.08 8.97
CA THR A 38 -10.46 19.92 7.88
C THR A 38 -9.36 20.24 6.86
N LYS A 39 -8.16 20.55 7.33
CA LYS A 39 -7.00 20.80 6.46
C LYS A 39 -6.58 19.56 5.69
N ALA A 40 -6.52 18.39 6.34
CA ALA A 40 -6.20 17.10 5.69
C ALA A 40 -7.18 16.75 4.56
N LEU A 41 -8.45 17.13 4.70
CA LEU A 41 -9.49 16.92 3.69
C LEU A 41 -9.52 18.01 2.60
N THR A 42 -8.74 19.10 2.73
CA THR A 42 -8.75 20.21 1.77
C THR A 42 -7.69 20.00 0.69
N HIS A 43 -8.15 19.74 -0.54
CA HIS A 43 -7.26 19.56 -1.70
C HIS A 43 -6.71 20.91 -2.19
N SER A 44 -5.50 20.90 -2.81
CA SER A 44 -4.83 22.11 -3.35
C SER A 44 -5.63 22.86 -4.41
N SER A 45 -6.51 22.18 -5.13
CA SER A 45 -7.45 22.84 -6.07
C SER A 45 -8.47 23.76 -5.39
N LYS A 46 -8.66 23.62 -4.08
CA LYS A 46 -9.63 24.40 -3.30
C LYS A 46 -9.00 25.60 -2.61
N SER A 47 -7.82 25.44 -2.04
CA SER A 47 -7.16 26.45 -1.21
C SER A 47 -5.64 26.33 -1.28
N LYS A 48 -4.94 27.47 -1.06
CA LYS A 48 -3.49 27.46 -0.80
C LYS A 48 -3.15 26.85 0.57
N ASP A 49 -4.02 26.99 1.56
CA ASP A 49 -3.96 26.25 2.81
C ASP A 49 -4.67 24.91 2.60
N ASN A 50 -3.90 23.87 2.29
CA ASN A 50 -4.35 22.58 1.81
C ASN A 50 -3.62 21.43 2.52
N ASN A 51 -3.84 20.21 2.05
CA ASN A 51 -3.35 18.98 2.66
C ASN A 51 -1.91 18.58 2.28
N GLU A 52 -1.26 19.19 1.30
CA GLU A 52 0.04 18.72 0.76
C GLU A 52 1.14 18.58 1.83
N ARG A 53 1.21 19.49 2.79
CA ARG A 53 2.20 19.40 3.88
C ARG A 53 1.88 18.29 4.90
N LEU A 54 0.59 18.00 5.10
CA LEU A 54 0.15 16.91 5.96
C LEU A 54 0.35 15.56 5.26
N GLU A 55 0.11 15.49 3.95
CA GLU A 55 0.43 14.35 3.09
C GLU A 55 1.92 13.98 3.19
N TYR A 56 2.81 14.97 2.98
CA TYR A 56 4.26 14.76 3.10
C TYR A 56 4.65 14.17 4.47
N LEU A 57 4.07 14.68 5.55
CA LEU A 57 4.33 14.17 6.90
C LEU A 57 3.73 12.79 7.11
N GLY A 58 2.50 12.58 6.65
CA GLY A 58 1.76 11.33 6.80
C GLY A 58 2.41 10.16 6.08
N ASP A 59 2.94 10.37 4.88
CA ASP A 59 3.75 9.36 4.17
C ASP A 59 4.91 8.87 5.05
N ALA A 60 5.68 9.79 5.64
CA ALA A 60 6.78 9.43 6.52
C ALA A 60 6.31 8.65 7.77
N VAL A 61 5.19 9.06 8.38
CA VAL A 61 4.61 8.41 9.56
C VAL A 61 4.10 7.01 9.23
N ILE A 62 3.40 6.83 8.11
CA ILE A 62 2.93 5.52 7.64
C ILE A 62 4.10 4.58 7.40
N ASN A 63 5.14 5.04 6.69
CA ASN A 63 6.34 4.26 6.41
C ASN A 63 7.04 3.82 7.69
N LEU A 64 7.15 4.70 8.70
CA LEU A 64 7.77 4.37 9.98
C LEU A 64 6.91 3.35 10.77
N ALA A 65 5.60 3.58 10.88
CA ALA A 65 4.68 2.71 11.59
C ALA A 65 4.68 1.28 11.01
N VAL A 66 4.62 1.16 9.68
CA VAL A 66 4.68 -0.14 9.01
C VAL A 66 6.04 -0.79 9.20
N SER A 67 7.15 -0.04 9.11
CA SER A 67 8.49 -0.58 9.33
C SER A 67 8.67 -1.13 10.76
N GLU A 68 8.21 -0.37 11.75
CA GLU A 68 8.24 -0.80 13.15
C GLU A 68 7.42 -2.08 13.37
N TYR A 69 6.22 -2.13 12.82
CA TYR A 69 5.37 -3.31 12.89
C TYR A 69 6.03 -4.54 12.25
N LEU A 70 6.60 -4.38 11.06
CA LEU A 70 7.22 -5.49 10.32
C LEU A 70 8.44 -6.04 11.08
N ILE A 71 9.31 -5.19 11.61
CA ILE A 71 10.47 -5.62 12.41
C ILE A 71 10.03 -6.40 13.67
N LYS A 72 8.97 -5.94 14.35
CA LYS A 72 8.49 -6.58 15.59
C LYS A 72 7.82 -7.93 15.34
N ASN A 73 7.16 -8.11 14.20
CA ASN A 73 6.30 -9.28 13.94
C ASN A 73 6.87 -10.27 12.92
N PHE A 74 7.94 -9.92 12.21
CA PHE A 74 8.57 -10.76 11.16
C PHE A 74 10.09 -10.81 11.37
N SER A 75 10.50 -11.29 12.58
CA SER A 75 11.91 -11.34 13.02
C SER A 75 12.80 -12.19 12.11
N ASP A 76 12.22 -13.15 11.39
CA ASP A 76 12.97 -14.12 10.56
C ASP A 76 13.17 -13.61 9.12
N LEU A 77 12.62 -12.43 8.78
CA LEU A 77 12.77 -11.85 7.46
C LEU A 77 13.99 -10.93 7.38
N ASP A 78 14.70 -11.05 6.26
CA ASP A 78 15.79 -10.14 5.90
C ASP A 78 15.30 -8.73 5.52
N GLU A 79 16.20 -7.77 5.44
CA GLU A 79 15.92 -6.38 5.08
C GLU A 79 15.20 -6.28 3.72
N GLY A 80 15.65 -7.04 2.72
CA GLY A 80 15.04 -7.04 1.38
C GLY A 80 13.58 -7.46 1.41
N SER A 81 13.25 -8.52 2.15
CA SER A 81 11.88 -9.01 2.34
C SER A 81 11.02 -7.99 3.09
N LEU A 82 11.54 -7.39 4.16
CA LEU A 82 10.85 -6.34 4.92
C LEU A 82 10.58 -5.11 4.05
N SER A 83 11.52 -4.71 3.19
CA SER A 83 11.36 -3.60 2.26
C SER A 83 10.29 -3.88 1.19
N ILE A 84 10.20 -5.10 0.67
CA ILE A 84 9.15 -5.52 -0.27
C ILE A 84 7.77 -5.48 0.40
N LEU A 85 7.67 -6.00 1.63
CA LEU A 85 6.43 -5.96 2.41
C LEU A 85 5.96 -4.54 2.66
N ARG A 86 6.85 -3.70 3.15
CA ARG A 86 6.54 -2.29 3.38
C ARG A 86 6.04 -1.64 2.09
N ALA A 87 6.80 -1.74 0.99
CA ALA A 87 6.40 -1.16 -0.29
C ALA A 87 5.02 -1.61 -0.76
N LYS A 88 4.64 -2.88 -0.50
CA LYS A 88 3.29 -3.38 -0.82
C LYS A 88 2.23 -2.75 0.07
N LEU A 89 2.45 -2.72 1.39
CA LEU A 89 1.49 -2.21 2.38
C LEU A 89 1.24 -0.71 2.22
N VAL A 90 2.29 0.08 1.92
CA VAL A 90 2.19 1.54 1.77
C VAL A 90 2.06 1.97 0.31
N SER A 91 1.80 1.04 -0.62
CA SER A 91 1.64 1.39 -2.03
C SER A 91 0.45 2.33 -2.24
N ARG A 92 0.56 3.20 -3.25
CA ARG A 92 -0.54 4.09 -3.65
C ARG A 92 -1.85 3.34 -3.87
N ASP A 93 -1.80 2.14 -4.48
CA ASP A 93 -2.98 1.32 -4.73
C ASP A 93 -3.62 0.84 -3.42
N THR A 94 -2.82 0.41 -2.45
CA THR A 94 -3.30 0.02 -1.12
C THR A 94 -3.96 1.20 -0.41
N LEU A 95 -3.26 2.33 -0.29
CA LEU A 95 -3.78 3.51 0.42
C LEU A 95 -5.03 4.09 -0.26
N SER A 96 -5.08 4.10 -1.61
CA SER A 96 -6.26 4.54 -2.36
C SER A 96 -7.46 3.63 -2.13
N ARG A 97 -7.25 2.31 -2.04
CA ARG A 97 -8.29 1.34 -1.74
C ARG A 97 -8.82 1.50 -0.31
N LEU A 98 -7.94 1.67 0.68
CA LEU A 98 -8.33 1.95 2.07
C LEU A 98 -9.17 3.23 2.15
N ALA A 99 -8.74 4.29 1.49
CA ALA A 99 -9.48 5.55 1.42
C ALA A 99 -10.88 5.37 0.78
N SER A 100 -10.96 4.56 -0.28
CA SER A 100 -12.24 4.26 -0.96
C SER A 100 -13.18 3.43 -0.08
N ASN A 101 -12.65 2.47 0.68
CA ASN A 101 -13.45 1.62 1.58
C ASN A 101 -14.17 2.44 2.68
N ILE A 102 -13.61 3.57 3.07
CA ILE A 102 -14.22 4.49 4.05
C ILE A 102 -14.99 5.66 3.41
N GLU A 103 -15.22 5.56 2.09
CA GLU A 103 -15.92 6.61 1.32
C GLU A 103 -15.29 8.02 1.51
N LEU A 104 -13.94 8.09 1.62
CA LEU A 104 -13.23 9.32 1.92
C LEU A 104 -13.53 10.43 0.90
N GLU A 105 -13.88 10.08 -0.34
CA GLU A 105 -14.30 11.00 -1.38
C GLU A 105 -15.44 11.93 -0.92
N SER A 106 -16.40 11.41 -0.16
CA SER A 106 -17.56 12.16 0.31
C SER A 106 -17.23 13.29 1.28
N TYR A 107 -16.03 13.24 1.87
CA TYR A 107 -15.54 14.21 2.85
C TYR A 107 -14.58 15.22 2.25
N LEU A 108 -14.05 14.97 1.03
CA LEU A 108 -13.03 15.82 0.43
C LEU A 108 -13.57 17.19 0.01
N ILE A 109 -12.79 18.22 0.32
CA ILE A 109 -13.07 19.62 -0.01
C ILE A 109 -12.24 19.97 -1.25
N MET A 110 -12.85 19.88 -2.44
CA MET A 110 -12.21 20.09 -3.72
C MET A 110 -12.72 21.31 -4.48
N GLY A 111 -11.91 21.86 -5.39
CA GLY A 111 -12.33 22.89 -6.33
C GLY A 111 -13.23 22.31 -7.44
N LYS A 112 -14.11 23.13 -8.00
CA LYS A 112 -15.11 22.73 -9.02
C LYS A 112 -14.51 22.09 -10.28
N SER A 113 -13.27 22.40 -10.64
CA SER A 113 -12.61 21.92 -11.87
C SER A 113 -12.19 20.43 -11.80
N LEU A 114 -12.06 19.85 -10.61
CA LEU A 114 -11.58 18.48 -10.39
C LEU A 114 -12.70 17.46 -10.16
N SER A 115 -13.91 17.92 -9.84
CA SER A 115 -15.05 17.05 -9.57
C SER A 115 -15.46 16.15 -10.75
N ASN A 116 -15.00 16.45 -11.97
CA ASN A 116 -15.39 15.77 -13.21
C ASN A 116 -14.30 14.86 -13.82
N GLN A 117 -13.15 14.66 -13.17
CA GLN A 117 -12.04 13.86 -13.74
C GLN A 117 -11.88 12.53 -12.99
N GLU A 118 -12.54 11.47 -13.46
CA GLU A 118 -12.51 10.14 -12.82
C GLU A 118 -11.12 9.50 -12.76
N ASN A 119 -10.27 9.69 -13.78
CA ASN A 119 -8.96 9.04 -13.86
C ASN A 119 -7.88 9.57 -12.88
N LYS A 120 -8.13 10.69 -12.20
CA LYS A 120 -7.21 11.26 -11.19
C LYS A 120 -7.66 11.03 -9.74
N LYS A 121 -8.83 10.46 -9.55
CA LYS A 121 -9.45 10.36 -8.22
C LYS A 121 -8.70 9.41 -7.28
N SER A 122 -8.21 8.27 -7.75
CA SER A 122 -7.55 7.29 -6.89
C SER A 122 -6.32 7.86 -6.16
N SER A 123 -5.46 8.62 -6.88
CA SER A 123 -4.29 9.24 -6.24
C SER A 123 -4.66 10.30 -5.20
N ILE A 124 -5.73 11.07 -5.46
CA ILE A 124 -6.21 12.10 -4.52
C ILE A 124 -6.69 11.47 -3.21
N PHE A 125 -7.31 10.29 -3.28
CA PHE A 125 -7.81 9.60 -2.08
C PHE A 125 -6.68 9.04 -1.22
N GLY A 126 -5.65 8.44 -1.84
CA GLY A 126 -4.46 7.99 -1.14
C GLY A 126 -3.74 9.14 -0.43
N ASN A 127 -3.51 10.24 -1.16
CA ASN A 127 -2.87 11.44 -0.61
C ASN A 127 -3.67 12.05 0.56
N ALA A 128 -5.00 12.05 0.47
CA ALA A 128 -5.85 12.52 1.57
C ALA A 128 -5.79 11.59 2.79
N PHE A 129 -5.68 10.28 2.59
CA PHE A 129 -5.48 9.34 3.68
C PHE A 129 -4.14 9.59 4.38
N GLU A 130 -3.04 9.74 3.63
CA GLU A 130 -1.75 10.14 4.19
C GLU A 130 -1.87 11.45 4.97
N ALA A 131 -2.54 12.46 4.40
CA ALA A 131 -2.74 13.74 5.08
C ALA A 131 -3.52 13.61 6.40
N ILE A 132 -4.50 12.71 6.49
CA ILE A 132 -5.21 12.41 7.74
C ILE A 132 -4.25 11.80 8.77
N ILE A 133 -3.38 10.87 8.38
CA ILE A 133 -2.39 10.29 9.29
C ILE A 133 -1.40 11.36 9.78
N GLY A 134 -0.93 12.23 8.88
CA GLY A 134 -0.10 13.38 9.25
C GLY A 134 -0.82 14.36 10.20
N ALA A 135 -2.12 14.55 10.01
CA ALA A 135 -2.96 15.36 10.88
C ALA A 135 -3.11 14.76 12.29
N ILE A 136 -3.33 13.44 12.39
CA ILE A 136 -3.40 12.72 13.68
C ILE A 136 -2.08 12.83 14.42
N TYR A 137 -0.95 12.64 13.72
CA TYR A 137 0.38 12.80 14.30
C TYR A 137 0.58 14.19 14.94
N LEU A 138 0.17 15.26 14.25
CA LEU A 138 0.29 16.63 14.78
C LEU A 138 -0.73 16.95 15.87
N ASP A 139 -1.89 16.30 15.85
CA ASP A 139 -2.96 16.50 16.85
C ASP A 139 -2.63 15.80 18.18
N GLU A 140 -1.93 14.66 18.10
CA GLU A 140 -1.59 13.90 19.30
C GLU A 140 -0.11 13.45 19.34
N ASN A 141 0.25 12.36 18.64
CA ASN A 141 1.61 11.81 18.61
C ASN A 141 1.72 10.67 17.59
N PHE A 142 2.91 10.04 17.53
CA PHE A 142 3.19 8.91 16.67
C PHE A 142 2.34 7.68 17.00
N ASP A 143 2.18 7.34 18.28
CA ASP A 143 1.50 6.11 18.70
C ASP A 143 0.01 6.14 18.30
N ALA A 144 -0.64 7.30 18.40
CA ALA A 144 -2.02 7.48 17.95
C ALA A 144 -2.12 7.28 16.41
N ALA A 145 -1.22 7.89 15.65
CA ALA A 145 -1.18 7.75 14.20
C ALA A 145 -0.88 6.32 13.78
N ALA A 146 0.11 5.66 14.40
CA ALA A 146 0.46 4.27 14.14
C ALA A 146 -0.70 3.30 14.44
N THR A 147 -1.44 3.53 15.52
CA THR A 147 -2.63 2.75 15.87
C THR A 147 -3.68 2.81 14.75
N VAL A 148 -3.94 3.99 14.21
CA VAL A 148 -4.90 4.16 13.10
C VAL A 148 -4.38 3.50 11.82
N VAL A 149 -3.09 3.64 11.51
CA VAL A 149 -2.46 2.97 10.35
C VAL A 149 -2.62 1.45 10.46
N MET A 150 -2.30 0.86 11.62
CA MET A 150 -2.40 -0.59 11.83
C MET A 150 -3.86 -1.08 11.78
N TYR A 151 -4.80 -0.32 12.32
CA TYR A 151 -6.22 -0.63 12.23
C TYR A 151 -6.68 -0.78 10.77
N PHE A 152 -6.28 0.13 9.89
CA PHE A 152 -6.66 0.06 8.48
C PHE A 152 -5.90 -0.99 7.68
N LEU A 153 -4.67 -1.31 8.04
CA LEU A 153 -3.85 -2.31 7.35
C LEU A 153 -4.06 -3.75 7.87
N GLU A 154 -4.93 -3.97 8.86
CA GLU A 154 -5.09 -5.28 9.50
C GLU A 154 -5.39 -6.42 8.51
N GLU A 155 -6.31 -6.20 7.57
CA GLU A 155 -6.68 -7.22 6.57
C GLU A 155 -5.54 -7.47 5.57
N GLU A 156 -4.87 -6.40 5.11
CA GLU A 156 -3.70 -6.50 4.24
C GLU A 156 -2.58 -7.29 4.89
N ILE A 157 -2.31 -7.01 6.17
CA ILE A 157 -1.29 -7.69 6.96
C ILE A 157 -1.65 -9.18 7.14
N ARG A 158 -2.89 -9.49 7.49
CA ARG A 158 -3.36 -10.89 7.62
C ARG A 158 -3.25 -11.66 6.30
N SER A 159 -3.39 -10.98 5.17
CA SER A 159 -3.26 -11.59 3.85
C SER A 159 -1.81 -11.82 3.42
N LEU A 160 -0.82 -11.30 4.17
CA LEU A 160 0.59 -11.47 3.86
C LEU A 160 1.00 -12.92 4.10
N THR A 161 1.30 -13.62 3.04
CA THR A 161 1.97 -14.93 3.12
C THR A 161 3.41 -14.80 2.63
N ILE A 162 4.35 -15.40 3.34
CA ILE A 162 5.79 -15.36 2.99
C ILE A 162 6.01 -15.82 1.54
N ASN A 163 5.25 -16.80 1.07
CA ASN A 163 5.31 -17.31 -0.29
C ASN A 163 4.81 -16.31 -1.37
N GLN A 164 4.08 -15.25 -0.98
CA GLN A 164 3.66 -14.18 -1.89
C GLN A 164 4.66 -13.01 -1.92
N ILE A 165 5.55 -12.96 -0.92
CA ILE A 165 6.46 -11.85 -0.67
C ILE A 165 7.77 -12.05 -1.42
N LYS A 166 8.35 -13.24 -1.28
CA LYS A 166 9.59 -13.57 -1.98
C LYS A 166 9.30 -13.90 -3.43
N ASP A 167 9.96 -13.18 -4.29
CA ASP A 167 10.15 -13.50 -5.71
C ASP A 167 10.56 -14.98 -5.84
N LYS A 168 9.90 -15.73 -6.71
CA LYS A 168 10.16 -17.18 -6.85
C LYS A 168 11.61 -17.49 -7.24
N LYS A 169 12.27 -16.55 -7.91
CA LYS A 169 13.71 -16.63 -8.19
C LYS A 169 14.53 -16.53 -6.91
N THR A 170 14.17 -15.60 -6.03
CA THR A 170 14.84 -15.44 -4.72
C THR A 170 14.64 -16.67 -3.85
N LEU A 171 13.43 -17.21 -3.76
CA LEU A 171 13.16 -18.45 -3.02
C LEU A 171 13.99 -19.63 -3.55
N LEU A 172 14.08 -19.78 -4.88
CA LEU A 172 14.90 -20.83 -5.50
C LEU A 172 16.39 -20.62 -5.19
N GLN A 173 16.89 -19.39 -5.24
CA GLN A 173 18.27 -19.06 -4.92
C GLN A 173 18.61 -19.37 -3.46
N GLU A 174 17.76 -18.98 -2.52
CA GLU A 174 17.95 -19.27 -1.08
C GLU A 174 17.96 -20.76 -0.80
N GLU A 175 17.04 -21.51 -1.40
CA GLU A 175 16.98 -22.96 -1.27
C GLU A 175 18.27 -23.64 -1.76
N LEU A 176 18.76 -23.21 -2.92
CA LEU A 176 20.02 -23.74 -3.47
C LEU A 176 21.23 -23.33 -2.64
N GLN A 177 21.27 -22.10 -2.13
CA GLN A 177 22.35 -21.64 -1.24
C GLN A 177 22.39 -22.41 0.07
N GLN A 178 21.23 -22.70 0.69
CA GLN A 178 21.13 -23.51 1.90
C GLN A 178 21.70 -24.92 1.67
N ARG A 179 21.48 -25.48 0.47
CA ARG A 179 22.03 -26.80 0.04
C ARG A 179 23.47 -26.72 -0.45
N LYS A 180 24.07 -25.53 -0.50
CA LYS A 180 25.42 -25.29 -1.05
C LYS A 180 25.54 -25.69 -2.53
N ILE A 181 24.47 -25.50 -3.28
CA ILE A 181 24.36 -25.78 -4.72
C ILE A 181 24.50 -24.48 -5.49
N ASN A 182 25.07 -24.53 -6.70
CA ASN A 182 25.21 -23.36 -7.55
C ASN A 182 23.88 -22.73 -7.96
N LEU A 183 23.90 -21.41 -8.24
CA LEU A 183 22.71 -20.66 -8.62
C LEU A 183 22.11 -21.16 -9.94
N PRO A 184 20.79 -21.04 -10.14
CA PRO A 184 20.12 -21.52 -11.33
C PRO A 184 20.46 -20.65 -12.54
N VAL A 185 20.57 -21.28 -13.71
CA VAL A 185 20.80 -20.60 -14.99
C VAL A 185 19.48 -20.41 -15.73
N TYR A 186 19.23 -19.17 -16.21
CA TYR A 186 18.03 -18.83 -16.98
C TYR A 186 18.38 -18.55 -18.43
N LYS A 187 17.73 -19.23 -19.37
CA LYS A 187 17.92 -19.05 -20.81
C LYS A 187 16.58 -18.68 -21.48
N LEU A 188 16.53 -17.56 -22.20
CA LEU A 188 15.36 -17.22 -23.02
C LEU A 188 15.34 -18.15 -24.24
N LYS A 189 14.27 -18.91 -24.40
CA LYS A 189 14.09 -19.87 -25.51
C LYS A 189 13.33 -19.24 -26.68
N ASP A 190 12.30 -18.45 -26.39
CA ASP A 190 11.46 -17.81 -27.40
C ASP A 190 10.90 -16.48 -26.87
N ALA A 191 10.68 -15.52 -27.77
CA ALA A 191 10.06 -14.22 -27.51
C ALA A 191 9.14 -13.85 -28.68
N SER A 192 8.18 -14.70 -29.02
CA SER A 192 7.26 -14.53 -30.12
C SER A 192 5.83 -14.24 -29.66
N LYS A 193 5.06 -13.50 -30.47
CA LYS A 193 3.62 -13.21 -30.25
C LYS A 193 3.28 -12.57 -28.88
N GLY A 194 4.21 -11.80 -28.29
CA GLY A 194 3.99 -11.16 -27.00
C GLY A 194 4.09 -12.11 -25.78
N MET A 195 4.56 -13.34 -26.01
CA MET A 195 4.87 -14.32 -24.97
C MET A 195 6.38 -14.59 -24.92
N PHE A 196 6.90 -14.78 -23.70
CA PHE A 196 8.30 -15.07 -23.46
C PHE A 196 8.40 -16.47 -22.85
N LYS A 197 9.17 -17.37 -23.46
CA LYS A 197 9.45 -18.69 -22.91
C LYS A 197 10.85 -18.73 -22.31
N VAL A 198 10.94 -19.08 -21.03
CA VAL A 198 12.22 -19.17 -20.32
C VAL A 198 12.45 -20.61 -19.82
N PHE A 199 13.67 -21.08 -20.02
CA PHE A 199 14.21 -22.29 -19.45
C PHE A 199 15.04 -21.94 -18.21
N CYS A 200 14.84 -22.69 -17.12
CA CYS A 200 15.58 -22.56 -15.87
C CYS A 200 16.19 -23.93 -15.52
N GLU A 201 17.47 -23.97 -15.17
CA GLU A 201 18.22 -25.19 -14.95
C GLU A 201 19.14 -25.09 -13.73
N VAL A 202 19.23 -26.17 -12.97
CA VAL A 202 20.21 -26.39 -11.91
C VAL A 202 21.01 -27.64 -12.31
N GLU A 203 22.17 -27.41 -12.89
CA GLU A 203 23.01 -28.48 -13.47
C GLU A 203 23.38 -29.54 -12.43
N GLU A 204 23.81 -29.16 -11.24
CA GLU A 204 24.23 -30.08 -10.17
C GLU A 204 23.12 -31.03 -9.74
N LEU A 205 21.86 -30.66 -9.85
CA LEU A 205 20.70 -31.51 -9.53
C LEU A 205 20.17 -32.26 -10.77
N ASN A 206 20.67 -31.94 -11.96
CA ASN A 206 20.10 -32.39 -13.22
C ASN A 206 18.59 -32.12 -13.33
N LEU A 207 18.15 -31.00 -12.77
CA LEU A 207 16.76 -30.55 -12.77
C LEU A 207 16.58 -29.30 -13.62
N SER A 208 15.49 -29.27 -14.37
CA SER A 208 15.13 -28.13 -15.21
C SER A 208 13.64 -27.90 -15.25
N SER A 209 13.25 -26.69 -15.67
CA SER A 209 11.88 -26.29 -15.89
C SER A 209 11.75 -25.30 -17.05
N GLU A 210 10.57 -25.22 -17.65
CA GLU A 210 10.22 -24.19 -18.64
C GLU A 210 8.91 -23.53 -18.23
N ALA A 211 8.78 -22.23 -18.55
CA ALA A 211 7.53 -21.51 -18.35
C ALA A 211 7.36 -20.36 -19.35
N ASP A 212 6.11 -20.05 -19.64
CA ASP A 212 5.70 -18.94 -20.48
C ASP A 212 5.21 -17.75 -19.62
N GLY A 213 5.56 -16.53 -20.03
CA GLY A 213 5.16 -15.29 -19.34
C GLY A 213 4.87 -14.14 -20.30
N LYS A 214 4.12 -13.16 -19.81
CA LYS A 214 3.79 -11.92 -20.55
C LYS A 214 5.01 -11.00 -20.78
N ASN A 215 6.08 -11.23 -20.07
CA ASN A 215 7.40 -10.61 -20.24
C ASN A 215 8.46 -11.57 -19.71
N LYS A 216 9.74 -11.30 -19.98
CA LYS A 216 10.86 -12.14 -19.58
C LYS A 216 10.89 -12.39 -18.06
N LYS A 217 10.64 -11.34 -17.25
CA LYS A 217 10.64 -11.44 -15.77
C LYS A 217 9.53 -12.37 -15.28
N ASP A 218 8.32 -12.27 -15.83
CA ASP A 218 7.19 -13.14 -15.48
C ASP A 218 7.47 -14.61 -15.83
N ALA A 219 8.08 -14.87 -17.00
CA ALA A 219 8.47 -16.22 -17.41
C ALA A 219 9.57 -16.81 -16.51
N GLU A 220 10.58 -16.02 -16.14
CA GLU A 220 11.63 -16.43 -15.20
C GLU A 220 11.06 -16.80 -13.82
N GLN A 221 10.12 -16.01 -13.30
CA GLN A 221 9.44 -16.27 -12.03
C GLN A 221 8.67 -17.59 -12.02
N LYS A 222 7.94 -17.83 -13.10
CA LYS A 222 7.15 -19.05 -13.25
C LYS A 222 8.05 -20.28 -13.40
N ALA A 223 9.13 -20.17 -14.18
CA ALA A 223 10.12 -21.24 -14.32
C ALA A 223 10.78 -21.57 -12.97
N ALA A 224 11.19 -20.55 -12.22
CA ALA A 224 11.74 -20.71 -10.87
C ALA A 224 10.75 -21.40 -9.93
N ALA A 225 9.46 -21.02 -9.96
CA ALA A 225 8.44 -21.64 -9.12
C ALA A 225 8.24 -23.14 -9.40
N VAL A 226 8.27 -23.52 -10.67
CA VAL A 226 8.17 -24.94 -11.08
C VAL A 226 9.39 -25.72 -10.62
N LEU A 227 10.59 -25.16 -10.79
CA LEU A 227 11.84 -25.81 -10.41
C LEU A 227 11.96 -25.97 -8.89
N LEU A 228 11.61 -24.94 -8.13
CA LEU A 228 11.59 -24.99 -6.67
C LEU A 228 10.69 -26.10 -6.14
N LYS A 229 9.48 -26.26 -6.71
CA LYS A 229 8.60 -27.37 -6.34
C LYS A 229 9.22 -28.75 -6.62
N LYS A 230 9.91 -28.91 -7.76
CA LYS A 230 10.60 -30.16 -8.09
C LYS A 230 11.69 -30.48 -7.07
N ILE A 231 12.46 -29.47 -6.65
CA ILE A 231 13.53 -29.64 -5.66
C ILE A 231 12.98 -30.06 -4.30
N ILE A 232 11.93 -29.38 -3.83
CA ILE A 232 11.31 -29.71 -2.53
C ILE A 232 10.69 -31.11 -2.55
N ASN A 233 9.98 -31.48 -3.62
CA ASN A 233 9.35 -32.79 -3.73
C ASN A 233 10.35 -33.95 -3.98
N SER A 234 11.60 -33.67 -4.31
CA SER A 234 12.64 -34.73 -4.47
C SER A 234 13.24 -35.17 -3.12
N ASP A 235 12.89 -34.49 -2.03
CA ASP A 235 13.32 -34.80 -0.66
C ASP A 235 12.30 -35.66 0.11
N GLU A 236 11.08 -35.84 -0.45
CA GLU A 236 10.06 -36.74 0.07
C GLU A 236 10.19 -38.14 -0.55
#